data_1d937edfd594939e23f056d43f69fa39
#
_entry.id   1d937edfd594939e23f056d43f69fa39
#
_cell.length_a   1.000
_cell.length_b   1.000
_cell.length_c   1.000
_cell.angle_alpha   90.00
_cell.angle_beta   90.00
_cell.angle_gamma   90.00
#
_symmetry.space_group_name_H-M   'P 1'
#
loop_
_entity.id
_entity.type
_entity.pdbx_description
1 polymer ?
#
loop_
_entity_poly.entity_id
_entity_poly.type
_entity_poly.pdbx_seq_one_letter_code
_entity_poly.pdbx_strand_id
1 'polypeptide(L)'
;MMTAPTALRREFVDFLLATGVLAFGDFQTKSGRRTPYFMNFGLFHRGSEAARLGRFYAQAIQTRLGQGYDVLFGPAYKGIPLVVSTAAALSERGHDVSYCFNRKEAKDHGEGGLLVGRKLEDGDRVVIVEDVTTAGTSIRETVP
;
A
#
# COMPACT_ATOMS: atom_id res chain seq x y z
N MET A 1 -3.15 -20.98 -1.44
CA MET A 1 -2.85 -19.56 -1.09
C MET A 1 -1.82 -19.55 0.02
N MET A 2 -0.59 -19.13 -0.29
CA MET A 2 0.48 -19.07 0.73
C MET A 2 0.17 -17.95 1.74
N THR A 3 0.01 -18.30 2.99
CA THR A 3 -0.15 -17.33 4.07
C THR A 3 1.22 -16.75 4.44
N ALA A 4 1.31 -15.43 4.71
CA ALA A 4 2.51 -14.84 5.29
C ALA A 4 2.87 -15.57 6.59
N PRO A 5 4.17 -15.73 6.93
CA PRO A 5 4.57 -16.37 8.18
C PRO A 5 3.85 -15.73 9.36
N THR A 6 3.40 -16.54 10.30
CA THR A 6 2.66 -16.08 11.49
C THR A 6 3.44 -15.04 12.28
N ALA A 7 4.78 -15.16 12.32
CA ALA A 7 5.67 -14.20 12.96
C ALA A 7 5.57 -12.80 12.33
N LEU A 8 5.64 -12.68 11.00
CA LEU A 8 5.53 -11.40 10.29
C LEU A 8 4.19 -10.69 10.57
N ARG A 9 3.11 -11.46 10.61
CA ARG A 9 1.79 -10.92 10.92
C ARG A 9 1.70 -10.37 12.34
N ARG A 10 2.27 -11.10 13.30
CA ARG A 10 2.30 -10.67 14.71
C ARG A 10 3.12 -9.38 14.85
N GLU A 11 4.33 -9.34 14.30
CA GLU A 11 5.17 -8.14 14.33
C GLU A 11 4.47 -6.93 13.68
N PHE A 12 3.76 -7.16 12.58
CA PHE A 12 2.99 -6.09 11.93
C PHE A 12 1.84 -5.58 12.81
N VAL A 13 1.08 -6.47 13.43
CA VAL A 13 0.01 -6.08 14.37
C VAL A 13 0.58 -5.33 15.57
N ASP A 14 1.68 -5.81 16.15
CA ASP A 14 2.36 -5.14 17.27
C ASP A 14 2.83 -3.74 16.87
N PHE A 15 3.35 -3.58 15.66
CA PHE A 15 3.73 -2.27 15.11
C PHE A 15 2.51 -1.34 14.94
N LEU A 16 1.40 -1.83 14.41
CA LEU A 16 0.17 -1.04 14.27
C LEU A 16 -0.41 -0.59 15.62
N LEU A 17 -0.34 -1.45 16.63
CA LEU A 17 -0.76 -1.13 17.99
C LEU A 17 0.16 -0.10 18.64
N ALA A 18 1.47 -0.29 18.53
CA ALA A 18 2.47 0.61 19.12
C ALA A 18 2.40 2.03 18.55
N THR A 19 2.01 2.18 17.29
CA THR A 19 1.85 3.49 16.62
C THR A 19 0.46 4.11 16.79
N GLY A 20 -0.49 3.38 17.37
CA GLY A 20 -1.89 3.80 17.53
C GLY A 20 -2.71 3.73 16.24
N VAL A 21 -2.14 3.23 15.15
CA VAL A 21 -2.83 3.04 13.86
C VAL A 21 -3.95 2.01 13.97
N LEU A 22 -3.73 0.95 14.74
CA LEU A 22 -4.75 -0.03 15.12
C LEU A 22 -5.21 0.26 16.55
N ALA A 23 -6.51 0.46 16.73
CA ALA A 23 -7.14 0.63 18.02
C ALA A 23 -8.29 -0.38 18.19
N PHE A 24 -8.43 -0.93 19.39
CA PHE A 24 -9.58 -1.74 19.77
C PHE A 24 -10.62 -0.92 20.52
N GLY A 25 -11.88 -1.21 20.30
CA GLY A 25 -13.00 -0.48 20.91
C GLY A 25 -14.32 -0.78 20.22
N ASP A 26 -15.30 0.05 20.45
CA ASP A 26 -16.59 -0.03 19.79
C ASP A 26 -16.71 1.11 18.76
N PHE A 27 -16.50 0.76 17.52
CA PHE A 27 -16.49 1.70 16.39
C PHE A 27 -17.66 1.42 15.45
N GLN A 28 -18.09 2.46 14.73
CA GLN A 28 -19.08 2.36 13.68
C GLN A 28 -18.47 2.81 12.35
N THR A 29 -18.58 1.97 11.32
CA THR A 29 -18.15 2.32 9.96
C THR A 29 -19.14 3.28 9.29
N LYS A 30 -18.73 3.93 8.19
CA LYS A 30 -19.62 4.79 7.39
C LYS A 30 -20.87 4.06 6.90
N SER A 31 -20.80 2.75 6.71
CA SER A 31 -21.95 1.91 6.34
C SER A 31 -22.88 1.57 7.52
N GLY A 32 -22.57 2.05 8.73
CA GLY A 32 -23.35 1.76 9.94
C GLY A 32 -22.98 0.46 10.65
N ARG A 33 -22.07 -0.35 10.08
CA ARG A 33 -21.63 -1.60 10.70
C ARG A 33 -20.75 -1.33 11.92
N ARG A 34 -21.03 -2.01 13.04
CA ARG A 34 -20.16 -1.98 14.22
C ARG A 34 -18.95 -2.89 14.03
N THR A 35 -17.82 -2.47 14.56
CA THR A 35 -16.55 -3.19 14.49
C THR A 35 -15.79 -3.04 15.81
N PRO A 36 -15.14 -4.11 16.32
CA PRO A 36 -14.37 -4.05 17.55
C PRO A 36 -12.98 -3.44 17.38
N TYR A 37 -12.62 -3.01 16.18
CA TYR A 37 -11.34 -2.38 15.88
C TYR A 37 -11.48 -1.31 14.81
N PHE A 38 -10.52 -0.40 14.79
CA PHE A 38 -10.39 0.63 13.76
C PHE A 38 -8.92 0.76 13.35
N MET A 39 -8.68 0.88 12.05
CA MET A 39 -7.35 1.15 11.50
C MET A 39 -7.33 2.48 10.79
N ASN A 40 -6.36 3.33 11.15
CA ASN A 40 -6.17 4.64 10.52
C ASN A 40 -4.70 4.84 10.13
N PHE A 41 -4.36 4.52 8.91
CA PHE A 41 -3.02 4.72 8.35
C PHE A 41 -2.62 6.19 8.21
N GLY A 42 -3.57 7.11 8.29
CA GLY A 42 -3.29 8.55 8.35
C GLY A 42 -2.54 9.00 9.61
N LEU A 43 -2.44 8.14 10.62
CA LEU A 43 -1.67 8.41 11.83
C LEU A 43 -0.17 8.16 11.66
N PHE A 44 0.26 7.46 10.65
CA PHE A 44 1.68 7.37 10.31
C PHE A 44 2.20 8.73 9.81
N HIS A 45 3.19 9.28 10.50
CA HIS A 45 3.72 10.61 10.20
C HIS A 45 5.23 10.74 10.39
N ARG A 46 5.91 9.68 10.84
CA ARG A 46 7.36 9.66 11.03
C ARG A 46 8.06 8.89 9.92
N GLY A 47 9.23 9.36 9.52
CA GLY A 47 10.06 8.66 8.53
C GLY A 47 10.42 7.24 8.95
N SER A 48 10.69 7.01 10.23
CA SER A 48 10.95 5.67 10.78
C SER A 48 9.75 4.73 10.66
N GLU A 49 8.55 5.24 10.82
CA GLU A 49 7.30 4.50 10.65
C GLU A 49 7.08 4.15 9.18
N ALA A 50 7.27 5.13 8.28
CA ALA A 50 7.17 4.92 6.84
C ALA A 50 8.19 3.86 6.34
N ALA A 51 9.44 3.96 6.80
CA ALA A 51 10.49 3.00 6.46
C ALA A 51 10.14 1.58 6.95
N ARG A 52 9.67 1.45 8.18
CA ARG A 52 9.28 0.16 8.75
C ARG A 52 8.05 -0.43 8.06
N LEU A 53 7.07 0.41 7.75
CA LEU A 53 5.87 0.01 7.00
C LEU A 53 6.26 -0.50 5.60
N GLY A 54 7.13 0.21 4.89
CA GLY A 54 7.66 -0.22 3.60
C GLY A 54 8.36 -1.58 3.68
N ARG A 55 9.13 -1.85 4.72
CA ARG A 55 9.76 -3.15 4.94
C ARG A 55 8.76 -4.28 5.16
N PHE A 56 7.69 -4.04 5.92
CA PHE A 56 6.61 -5.03 6.08
C PHE A 56 5.94 -5.38 4.77
N TYR A 57 5.60 -4.37 3.96
CA TYR A 57 5.01 -4.60 2.65
C TYR A 57 5.96 -5.29 1.68
N ALA A 58 7.24 -4.86 1.63
CA ALA A 58 8.26 -5.49 0.81
C ALA A 58 8.43 -6.98 1.14
N GLN A 59 8.51 -7.30 2.43
CA GLN A 59 8.64 -8.69 2.88
C GLN A 59 7.41 -9.52 2.54
N ALA A 60 6.21 -8.97 2.69
CA ALA A 60 4.97 -9.66 2.32
C ALA A 60 4.90 -9.94 0.82
N ILE A 61 5.28 -8.97 0.00
CA ILE A 61 5.33 -9.11 -1.46
C ILE A 61 6.34 -10.18 -1.87
N GLN A 62 7.58 -10.10 -1.38
CA GLN A 62 8.62 -11.08 -1.70
C GLN A 62 8.24 -12.50 -1.28
N THR A 63 7.64 -12.66 -0.11
CA THR A 63 7.20 -13.97 0.39
C THR A 63 6.12 -14.59 -0.49
N ARG A 64 5.22 -13.78 -1.05
CA ARG A 64 4.07 -14.26 -1.81
C ARG A 64 4.28 -14.31 -3.31
N LEU A 65 5.01 -13.35 -3.86
CA LEU A 65 5.13 -13.13 -5.29
C LEU A 65 6.57 -13.28 -5.80
N GLY A 66 7.56 -13.33 -4.90
CA GLY A 66 8.96 -13.31 -5.30
C GLY A 66 9.26 -12.04 -6.09
N GLN A 67 9.73 -12.20 -7.31
CA GLN A 67 9.98 -11.09 -8.26
C GLN A 67 9.08 -11.19 -9.52
N GLY A 68 7.97 -11.91 -9.40
CA GLY A 68 7.06 -12.22 -10.51
C GLY A 68 6.13 -11.06 -10.92
N TYR A 69 6.56 -9.81 -10.80
CA TYR A 69 5.78 -8.62 -11.17
C TYR A 69 6.73 -7.53 -11.72
N ASP A 70 6.16 -6.55 -12.42
CA ASP A 70 6.92 -5.57 -13.19
C ASP A 70 6.88 -4.18 -12.57
N VAL A 71 5.79 -3.84 -11.89
CA VAL A 71 5.56 -2.50 -11.33
C VAL A 71 4.67 -2.52 -10.11
N LEU A 72 4.94 -1.61 -9.18
CA LEU A 72 4.07 -1.33 -8.04
C LEU A 72 3.17 -0.13 -8.36
N PHE A 73 1.92 -0.20 -7.96
CA PHE A 73 0.97 0.91 -8.09
C PHE A 73 0.39 1.29 -6.73
N GLY A 74 0.46 2.58 -6.40
CA GLY A 74 -0.11 3.13 -5.16
C GLY A 74 -1.29 4.06 -5.44
N PRO A 75 -2.52 3.66 -5.12
CA PRO A 75 -3.68 4.53 -5.31
C PRO A 75 -3.61 5.79 -4.45
N ALA A 76 -3.86 6.96 -5.07
CA ALA A 76 -3.90 8.23 -4.33
C ALA A 76 -5.04 8.19 -3.28
N TYR A 77 -4.83 8.76 -2.10
CA TYR A 77 -3.60 9.52 -1.72
C TYR A 77 -2.70 8.71 -0.81
N LYS A 78 -3.22 7.88 0.10
CA LYS A 78 -2.45 7.12 1.09
C LYS A 78 -1.56 6.04 0.47
N GLY A 79 -1.96 5.50 -0.68
CA GLY A 79 -1.14 4.56 -1.44
C GLY A 79 0.16 5.17 -1.97
N ILE A 80 0.24 6.49 -2.14
CA ILE A 80 1.44 7.15 -2.67
C ILE A 80 2.64 6.97 -1.74
N PRO A 81 2.62 7.46 -0.49
CA PRO A 81 3.76 7.24 0.41
C PRO A 81 4.02 5.76 0.66
N LEU A 82 2.98 4.94 0.65
CA LEU A 82 3.08 3.51 0.86
C LEU A 82 3.82 2.81 -0.28
N VAL A 83 3.49 3.10 -1.54
CA VAL A 83 4.17 2.51 -2.69
C VAL A 83 5.64 2.97 -2.78
N VAL A 84 5.93 4.23 -2.48
CA VAL A 84 7.29 4.76 -2.47
C VAL A 84 8.14 4.07 -1.39
N SER A 85 7.62 3.97 -0.17
CA SER A 85 8.31 3.28 0.93
C SER A 85 8.53 1.80 0.64
N THR A 86 7.56 1.15 0.01
CA THR A 86 7.65 -0.27 -0.38
C THR A 86 8.69 -0.48 -1.47
N ALA A 87 8.70 0.35 -2.52
CA ALA A 87 9.70 0.29 -3.59
C ALA A 87 11.11 0.51 -3.06
N ALA A 88 11.30 1.50 -2.19
CA ALA A 88 12.59 1.75 -1.54
C ALA A 88 13.07 0.54 -0.73
N ALA A 89 12.18 -0.05 0.06
CA ALA A 89 12.52 -1.24 0.85
C ALA A 89 12.83 -2.47 -0.03
N LEU A 90 12.16 -2.64 -1.15
CA LEU A 90 12.46 -3.70 -2.12
C LEU A 90 13.83 -3.49 -2.78
N SER A 91 14.16 -2.25 -3.14
CA SER A 91 15.48 -1.89 -3.70
C SER A 91 16.61 -2.21 -2.72
N GLU A 92 16.47 -1.86 -1.44
CA GLU A 92 17.42 -2.24 -0.38
C GLU A 92 17.61 -3.76 -0.24
N ARG A 93 16.61 -4.53 -0.61
CA ARG A 93 16.61 -6.01 -0.62
C ARG A 93 17.08 -6.62 -1.95
N GLY A 94 17.61 -5.81 -2.85
CA GLY A 94 18.16 -6.25 -4.14
C GLY A 94 17.13 -6.36 -5.28
N HIS A 95 15.89 -5.87 -5.09
CA HIS A 95 14.88 -5.83 -6.12
C HIS A 95 14.48 -4.37 -6.44
N ASP A 96 15.17 -3.78 -7.40
CA ASP A 96 14.94 -2.42 -7.85
C ASP A 96 13.72 -2.37 -8.78
N VAL A 97 12.53 -2.34 -8.19
CA VAL A 97 11.26 -2.34 -8.91
C VAL A 97 10.78 -0.91 -9.20
N SER A 98 10.21 -0.72 -10.38
CA SER A 98 9.54 0.53 -10.75
C SER A 98 8.22 0.70 -10.00
N TYR A 99 7.80 1.94 -9.79
CA TYR A 99 6.50 2.26 -9.23
C TYR A 99 5.81 3.40 -9.95
N CYS A 100 4.50 3.47 -9.78
CA CYS A 100 3.67 4.57 -10.21
C CYS A 100 2.51 4.79 -9.24
N PHE A 101 1.87 5.92 -9.37
CA PHE A 101 0.65 6.27 -8.64
C PHE A 101 -0.24 7.16 -9.50
N ASN A 102 -1.52 7.28 -9.16
CA ASN A 102 -2.44 8.12 -9.90
C ASN A 102 -2.58 9.51 -9.26
N ARG A 103 -3.03 10.44 -10.08
CA ARG A 103 -3.64 11.71 -9.65
C ARG A 103 -5.16 11.52 -9.62
N LYS A 104 -5.84 12.18 -8.69
CA LYS A 104 -7.32 12.21 -8.70
C LYS A 104 -7.88 13.20 -9.72
N GLU A 105 -7.06 14.15 -10.16
CA GLU A 105 -7.42 15.14 -11.17
C GLU A 105 -6.36 15.16 -12.28
N ALA A 106 -6.81 15.15 -13.54
CA ALA A 106 -5.91 15.28 -14.68
C ALA A 106 -5.27 16.67 -14.71
N LYS A 107 -3.98 16.75 -15.06
CA LYS A 107 -3.32 18.03 -15.35
C LYS A 107 -3.50 18.39 -16.82
N ASP A 108 -3.91 19.63 -17.06
CA ASP A 108 -4.03 20.19 -18.41
C ASP A 108 -2.68 20.65 -18.99
N HIS A 109 -1.63 20.74 -18.17
CA HIS A 109 -0.31 21.29 -18.54
C HIS A 109 0.85 20.41 -18.06
N GLY A 110 1.91 20.32 -18.86
CA GLY A 110 3.14 19.59 -18.54
C GLY A 110 3.05 18.12 -18.92
N GLU A 111 3.59 17.23 -18.06
CA GLU A 111 3.40 15.78 -18.21
C GLU A 111 1.93 15.44 -17.99
N GLY A 112 1.13 15.46 -19.05
CA GLY A 112 -0.29 15.14 -19.02
C GLY A 112 -0.55 13.70 -18.60
N GLY A 113 -1.73 13.46 -18.05
CA GLY A 113 -2.20 12.11 -17.70
C GLY A 113 -2.52 11.94 -16.22
N LEU A 114 -3.13 10.80 -15.92
CA LEU A 114 -3.54 10.43 -14.57
C LEU A 114 -2.43 9.72 -13.77
N LEU A 115 -1.42 9.16 -14.44
CA LEU A 115 -0.33 8.41 -13.80
C LEU A 115 0.94 9.26 -13.66
N VAL A 116 1.63 9.05 -12.55
CA VAL A 116 2.95 9.61 -12.25
C VAL A 116 3.92 8.46 -11.97
N GLY A 117 5.15 8.57 -12.45
CA GLY A 117 6.17 7.54 -12.36
C GLY A 117 6.24 6.70 -13.63
N ARG A 118 6.46 5.39 -13.49
CA ARG A 118 6.54 4.49 -14.64
C ARG A 118 5.20 4.44 -15.39
N LYS A 119 5.25 4.57 -16.72
CA LYS A 119 4.08 4.32 -17.55
C LYS A 119 3.78 2.83 -17.58
N LEU A 120 2.49 2.49 -17.45
CA LEU A 120 2.02 1.11 -17.58
C LEU A 120 1.91 0.74 -19.07
N GLU A 121 2.29 -0.48 -19.39
CA GLU A 121 2.24 -1.05 -20.73
C GLU A 121 1.38 -2.32 -20.72
N ASP A 122 0.85 -2.67 -21.89
CA ASP A 122 0.07 -3.90 -22.04
C ASP A 122 0.93 -5.11 -21.68
N GLY A 123 0.40 -5.96 -20.82
CA GLY A 123 1.07 -7.16 -20.32
C GLY A 123 1.87 -6.94 -19.03
N ASP A 124 1.97 -5.72 -18.52
CA ASP A 124 2.58 -5.47 -17.20
C ASP A 124 1.83 -6.21 -16.08
N ARG A 125 2.60 -6.87 -15.22
CA ARG A 125 2.09 -7.46 -13.99
C ARG A 125 2.22 -6.42 -12.88
N VAL A 126 1.07 -5.90 -12.44
CA VAL A 126 0.98 -4.79 -11.51
C VAL A 126 0.63 -5.29 -10.11
N VAL A 127 1.39 -4.89 -9.11
CA VAL A 127 1.04 -5.09 -7.70
C VAL A 127 0.48 -3.79 -7.14
N ILE A 128 -0.77 -3.81 -6.72
CA ILE A 128 -1.42 -2.67 -6.07
C ILE A 128 -1.09 -2.69 -4.59
N VAL A 129 -0.54 -1.59 -4.10
CA VAL A 129 -0.15 -1.37 -2.71
C VAL A 129 -1.14 -0.40 -2.07
N GLU A 130 -1.98 -0.90 -1.20
CA GLU A 130 -3.07 -0.16 -0.56
C GLU A 130 -3.01 -0.27 0.97
N ASP A 131 -3.59 0.70 1.68
CA ASP A 131 -3.63 0.70 3.14
C ASP A 131 -4.70 -0.25 3.69
N VAL A 132 -5.96 0.00 3.38
CA VAL A 132 -7.11 -0.81 3.82
C VAL A 132 -8.05 -1.04 2.64
N THR A 133 -8.36 -2.29 2.37
CA THR A 133 -9.38 -2.66 1.39
C THR A 133 -10.67 -3.04 2.11
N THR A 134 -11.73 -2.27 1.91
CA THR A 134 -13.07 -2.57 2.43
C THR A 134 -13.99 -3.09 1.32
N ALA A 135 -14.59 -2.20 0.54
CA ALA A 135 -15.46 -2.55 -0.60
C ALA A 135 -14.70 -2.63 -1.95
N GLY A 136 -13.39 -2.35 -1.95
CA GLY A 136 -12.56 -2.35 -3.16
C GLY A 136 -12.83 -1.17 -4.10
N THR A 137 -13.44 -0.09 -3.61
CA THR A 137 -13.79 1.09 -4.42
C THR A 137 -12.55 1.74 -5.03
N SER A 138 -11.50 1.97 -4.24
CA SER A 138 -10.24 2.55 -4.73
C SER A 138 -9.62 1.72 -5.86
N ILE A 139 -9.69 0.39 -5.75
CA ILE A 139 -9.17 -0.52 -6.77
C ILE A 139 -10.02 -0.44 -8.03
N ARG A 140 -11.35 -0.46 -7.90
CA ARG A 140 -12.26 -0.39 -9.05
C ARG A 140 -12.20 0.93 -9.80
N GLU A 141 -11.92 2.03 -9.10
CA GLU A 141 -11.77 3.35 -9.72
C GLU A 141 -10.42 3.53 -10.45
N THR A 142 -9.43 2.70 -10.14
CA THR A 142 -8.07 2.82 -10.68
C THR A 142 -7.71 1.76 -11.71
N VAL A 143 -8.42 0.65 -11.72
CA VAL A 143 -8.26 -0.42 -12.72
C VAL A 143 -9.38 -0.25 -13.74
N PRO A 144 -9.05 0.09 -15.01
CA PRO A 144 -10.04 0.19 -16.10
C PRO A 144 -10.73 -1.13 -16.41
#